data_8f5c4c06c8dac05846a4513bc546eb41
#
_entry.id   8f5c4c06c8dac05846a4513bc546eb41
#
_cell.length_a   1.000
_cell.length_b   1.000
_cell.length_c   1.000
_cell.angle_alpha   90.00
_cell.angle_beta   90.00
_cell.angle_gamma   90.00
#
_symmetry.space_group_name_H-M   'P 1'
#
loop_
_entity.id
_entity.type
_entity.pdbx_description
1 polymer ?
#
loop_
_entity_poly.entity_id
_entity_poly.type
_entity_poly.pdbx_seq_one_letter_code
_entity_poly.pdbx_strand_id
1 'polypeptide(L)'
;WLDVYELNVGLNSYLHCEWATIDQLEKDKRIHQKLKRFKTKMTQMRHFFHEDEEPFNPDYVEVDRILDESHSIDKDNGEPVVYYLVKWCSLPYEDSTWELKEDVDEGKIGEFKRIQARHPELKRLPRPQAGSWKKLELSHEYKNHNQLREYQLEGVNWLLFNWYNRRNCILADEMGLGKTIQSIAFLQEVYNVGIRGPFLVIAPLSTITNWEREFNTWTEMNSIVYHGSLASRQMIQQYEMYCKDSRVTWFGFFLTSKSSFRPQNPSLQPQNPCYQPQNPCFQP
;
A
#
# COMPACT_ATOMS: atom_id res chain seq x y z
N TRP A 1 -27.68 2.87 27.47
CA TRP A 1 -26.64 2.56 26.47
C TRP A 1 -25.58 1.69 27.17
N LEU A 2 -25.43 0.44 26.74
CA LEU A 2 -24.35 -0.44 27.20
C LEU A 2 -23.08 0.01 26.46
N ASP A 3 -22.10 0.52 27.20
CA ASP A 3 -20.76 0.78 26.64
C ASP A 3 -20.15 -0.57 26.24
N VAL A 4 -20.13 -0.86 24.95
CA VAL A 4 -19.56 -2.07 24.38
C VAL A 4 -18.28 -1.67 23.65
N TYR A 5 -17.19 -2.37 23.88
CA TYR A 5 -15.89 -2.10 23.26
C TYR A 5 -15.47 -3.28 22.40
N GLU A 6 -14.95 -2.99 21.24
CA GLU A 6 -14.27 -3.98 20.42
C GLU A 6 -12.90 -4.29 21.02
N LEU A 7 -12.68 -5.53 21.38
CA LEU A 7 -11.42 -5.99 21.95
C LEU A 7 -10.71 -6.97 21.01
N ASN A 8 -9.46 -6.68 20.71
CA ASN A 8 -8.60 -7.62 20.02
C ASN A 8 -8.04 -8.63 21.04
N VAL A 9 -8.64 -9.82 21.11
CA VAL A 9 -8.33 -10.89 22.08
C VAL A 9 -7.30 -11.86 21.51
N GLY A 10 -6.37 -11.42 20.75
CA GLY A 10 -5.36 -12.34 20.25
C GLY A 10 -4.01 -11.70 20.05
N LEU A 11 -2.98 -12.51 20.12
CA LEU A 11 -1.62 -12.16 19.77
C LEU A 11 -1.59 -11.69 18.30
N ASN A 12 -1.76 -10.39 18.08
CA ASN A 12 -1.49 -9.71 16.82
C ASN A 12 -2.44 -9.96 15.61
N SER A 13 -3.71 -10.32 15.82
CA SER A 13 -4.64 -10.45 14.70
C SER A 13 -5.99 -9.78 14.97
N TYR A 14 -6.43 -8.89 14.08
CA TYR A 14 -7.79 -8.35 14.05
C TYR A 14 -8.87 -9.40 13.72
N LEU A 15 -8.47 -10.61 13.34
CA LEU A 15 -9.38 -11.73 13.06
C LEU A 15 -10.04 -12.31 14.34
N HIS A 16 -9.58 -11.92 15.52
CA HIS A 16 -10.08 -12.36 16.81
C HIS A 16 -10.55 -11.19 17.67
N CYS A 17 -11.32 -10.28 17.06
CA CYS A 17 -11.97 -9.19 17.78
C CYS A 17 -13.33 -9.66 18.29
N GLU A 18 -13.62 -9.38 19.54
CA GLU A 18 -14.92 -9.63 20.18
C GLU A 18 -15.45 -8.35 20.79
N TRP A 19 -16.78 -8.19 20.74
CA TRP A 19 -17.46 -7.12 21.47
C TRP A 19 -17.57 -7.51 22.94
N ALA A 20 -17.03 -6.69 23.82
CA ALA A 20 -17.05 -6.94 25.24
C ALA A 20 -17.55 -5.73 26.03
N THR A 21 -18.32 -5.99 27.10
CA THR A 21 -18.75 -4.94 28.02
C THR A 21 -17.61 -4.56 28.97
N ILE A 22 -17.70 -3.36 29.57
CA ILE A 22 -16.72 -2.91 30.58
C ILE A 22 -16.58 -3.92 31.71
N ASP A 23 -17.69 -4.47 32.20
CA ASP A 23 -17.69 -5.47 33.30
C ASP A 23 -16.96 -6.76 32.92
N GLN A 24 -17.02 -7.14 31.65
CA GLN A 24 -16.26 -8.28 31.14
C GLN A 24 -14.76 -7.98 31.08
N LEU A 25 -14.40 -6.76 30.65
CA LEU A 25 -13.02 -6.31 30.52
C LEU A 25 -12.34 -6.08 31.87
N GLU A 26 -13.06 -5.60 32.86
CA GLU A 26 -12.55 -5.35 34.21
C GLU A 26 -12.23 -6.63 35.01
N LYS A 27 -12.75 -7.77 34.57
CA LYS A 27 -12.41 -9.07 35.18
C LYS A 27 -10.94 -9.46 34.98
N ASP A 28 -10.29 -9.00 33.89
CA ASP A 28 -8.86 -9.25 33.68
C ASP A 28 -8.02 -8.06 34.15
N LYS A 29 -7.28 -8.25 35.23
CA LYS A 29 -6.39 -7.23 35.82
C LYS A 29 -5.36 -6.66 34.84
N ARG A 30 -4.99 -7.40 33.80
CA ARG A 30 -4.03 -6.95 32.77
C ARG A 30 -4.65 -5.94 31.80
N ILE A 31 -5.96 -6.01 31.60
CA ILE A 31 -6.72 -5.14 30.71
C ILE A 31 -7.05 -3.81 31.40
N HIS A 32 -7.20 -3.80 32.71
CA HIS A 32 -7.59 -2.61 33.47
C HIS A 32 -6.72 -1.37 33.19
N GLN A 33 -5.40 -1.50 33.10
CA GLN A 33 -4.52 -0.39 32.78
C GLN A 33 -4.66 0.10 31.33
N LYS A 34 -4.88 -0.83 30.38
CA LYS A 34 -5.12 -0.49 28.97
C LYS A 34 -6.45 0.23 28.82
N LEU A 35 -7.48 -0.27 29.46
CA LEU A 35 -8.82 0.34 29.47
C LEU A 35 -8.77 1.75 30.08
N LYS A 36 -8.05 1.94 31.18
CA LYS A 36 -7.87 3.26 31.79
C LYS A 36 -7.18 4.26 30.85
N ARG A 37 -6.11 3.85 30.17
CA ARG A 37 -5.42 4.68 29.17
C ARG A 37 -6.33 5.01 28.00
N PHE A 38 -7.10 4.05 27.50
CA PHE A 38 -8.06 4.24 26.43
C PHE A 38 -9.14 5.25 26.86
N LYS A 39 -9.77 5.08 28.02
CA LYS A 39 -10.79 6.00 28.55
C LYS A 39 -10.21 7.43 28.71
N THR A 40 -8.98 7.56 29.22
CA THR A 40 -8.30 8.87 29.33
C THR A 40 -8.09 9.52 27.97
N LYS A 41 -7.64 8.74 26.97
CA LYS A 41 -7.46 9.22 25.60
C LYS A 41 -8.78 9.65 24.96
N MET A 42 -9.84 8.84 25.12
CA MET A 42 -11.19 9.15 24.62
C MET A 42 -11.78 10.39 25.31
N THR A 43 -11.56 10.58 26.61
CA THR A 43 -12.01 11.79 27.32
C THR A 43 -11.30 13.05 26.80
N GLN A 44 -10.00 12.96 26.51
CA GLN A 44 -9.26 14.07 25.88
C GLN A 44 -9.79 14.38 24.46
N MET A 45 -10.18 13.37 23.71
CA MET A 45 -10.76 13.54 22.36
C MET A 45 -12.21 14.08 22.40
N ARG A 46 -13.01 13.71 23.41
CA ARG A 46 -14.39 14.21 23.59
C ARG A 46 -14.51 15.73 23.74
N HIS A 47 -13.47 16.41 24.20
CA HIS A 47 -13.44 17.88 24.26
C HIS A 47 -13.40 18.55 22.87
N PHE A 48 -13.15 17.78 21.81
CA PHE A 48 -13.10 18.30 20.44
C PHE A 48 -14.35 17.95 19.61
N PHE A 49 -15.21 17.05 20.08
CA PHE A 49 -16.38 16.58 19.32
C PHE A 49 -17.66 16.69 20.16
N HIS A 50 -18.74 17.19 19.56
CA HIS A 50 -20.08 17.21 20.13
C HIS A 50 -20.61 15.76 20.28
N GLU A 51 -21.36 15.48 21.34
CA GLU A 51 -21.74 14.13 21.81
C GLU A 51 -22.67 13.32 20.90
N ASP A 52 -23.16 13.86 19.78
CA ASP A 52 -24.24 13.25 18.98
C ASP A 52 -23.81 12.71 17.59
N GLU A 53 -22.55 12.86 17.18
CA GLU A 53 -22.08 12.34 15.90
C GLU A 53 -20.88 11.40 16.11
N GLU A 54 -20.84 10.30 15.37
CA GLU A 54 -19.62 9.50 15.26
C GLU A 54 -18.49 10.45 14.83
N PRO A 55 -17.37 10.51 15.57
CA PRO A 55 -16.32 11.46 15.27
C PRO A 55 -15.80 11.21 13.86
N PHE A 56 -15.94 12.23 12.99
CA PHE A 56 -15.43 12.19 11.63
C PHE A 56 -13.94 11.86 11.65
N ASN A 57 -13.53 10.84 10.92
CA ASN A 57 -12.12 10.50 10.81
C ASN A 57 -11.45 11.51 9.85
N PRO A 58 -10.51 12.34 10.33
CA PRO A 58 -9.84 13.34 9.48
C PRO A 58 -9.08 12.74 8.29
N ASP A 59 -8.69 11.47 8.36
CA ASP A 59 -8.04 10.77 7.26
C ASP A 59 -8.89 10.73 5.99
N TYR A 60 -10.23 10.78 6.12
CA TYR A 60 -11.14 10.69 4.96
C TYR A 60 -11.09 11.88 4.01
N VAL A 61 -10.51 12.99 4.43
CA VAL A 61 -10.27 14.18 3.59
C VAL A 61 -8.79 14.35 3.23
N GLU A 62 -7.94 13.42 3.65
CA GLU A 62 -6.53 13.42 3.30
C GLU A 62 -6.27 12.57 2.05
N VAL A 63 -5.56 13.14 1.08
CA VAL A 63 -5.20 12.44 -0.15
C VAL A 63 -4.16 11.37 0.14
N ASP A 64 -4.51 10.10 -0.03
CA ASP A 64 -3.57 9.00 0.02
C ASP A 64 -2.74 8.99 -1.27
N ARG A 65 -3.40 8.86 -2.42
CA ARG A 65 -2.74 8.86 -3.73
C ARG A 65 -3.68 9.26 -4.86
N ILE A 66 -3.10 9.69 -5.97
CA ILE A 66 -3.83 9.98 -7.20
C ILE A 66 -3.73 8.77 -8.13
N LEU A 67 -4.87 8.39 -8.71
CA LEU A 67 -5.01 7.21 -9.57
C LEU A 67 -5.01 7.55 -11.05
N ASP A 68 -5.61 8.68 -11.42
CA ASP A 68 -5.77 9.12 -12.81
C ASP A 68 -5.95 10.62 -12.93
N GLU A 69 -5.78 11.15 -14.16
CA GLU A 69 -6.11 12.52 -14.51
C GLU A 69 -7.03 12.58 -15.73
N SER A 70 -7.92 13.54 -15.72
CA SER A 70 -8.84 13.82 -16.84
C SER A 70 -8.82 15.29 -17.18
N HIS A 71 -8.77 15.58 -18.47
CA HIS A 71 -8.85 16.92 -19.00
C HIS A 71 -10.24 17.13 -19.60
N SER A 72 -10.92 18.18 -19.19
CA SER A 72 -12.25 18.56 -19.67
C SER A 72 -12.24 20.03 -20.04
N ILE A 73 -13.29 20.48 -20.69
CA ILE A 73 -13.54 21.89 -20.97
C ILE A 73 -14.76 22.29 -20.16
N ASP A 74 -14.62 23.32 -19.36
CA ASP A 74 -15.75 23.90 -18.64
C ASP A 74 -16.80 24.41 -19.65
N LYS A 75 -18.04 23.99 -19.43
CA LYS A 75 -19.14 24.34 -20.36
C LYS A 75 -19.59 25.79 -20.27
N ASP A 76 -19.30 26.43 -19.14
CA ASP A 76 -19.78 27.80 -18.87
C ASP A 76 -18.83 28.88 -19.39
N ASN A 77 -17.52 28.64 -19.23
CA ASN A 77 -16.49 29.61 -19.63
C ASN A 77 -15.60 29.18 -20.81
N GLY A 78 -15.67 27.87 -21.18
CA GLY A 78 -14.84 27.30 -22.24
C GLY A 78 -13.37 27.08 -21.85
N GLU A 79 -13.01 27.22 -20.59
CA GLU A 79 -11.63 27.03 -20.11
C GLU A 79 -11.29 25.55 -19.89
N PRO A 80 -10.02 25.16 -20.06
CA PRO A 80 -9.59 23.81 -19.78
C PRO A 80 -9.54 23.55 -18.27
N VAL A 81 -10.23 22.52 -17.82
CA VAL A 81 -10.26 22.07 -16.41
C VAL A 81 -9.62 20.71 -16.29
N VAL A 82 -8.80 20.53 -15.25
CA VAL A 82 -8.13 19.27 -14.95
C VAL A 82 -8.74 18.67 -13.69
N TYR A 83 -9.12 17.39 -13.78
CA TYR A 83 -9.60 16.59 -12.66
C TYR A 83 -8.62 15.48 -12.36
N TYR A 84 -8.50 15.13 -11.07
CA TYR A 84 -7.73 13.99 -10.58
C TYR A 84 -8.65 12.99 -9.90
N LEU A 85 -8.47 11.69 -10.19
CA LEU A 85 -9.12 10.63 -9.45
C LEU A 85 -8.32 10.37 -8.19
N VAL A 86 -8.90 10.72 -7.04
CA VAL A 86 -8.24 10.71 -5.73
C VAL A 86 -8.70 9.50 -4.92
N LYS A 87 -7.74 8.75 -4.42
CA LYS A 87 -7.92 7.74 -3.37
C LYS A 87 -7.63 8.41 -2.03
N TRP A 88 -8.59 8.34 -1.12
CA TRP A 88 -8.53 8.95 0.20
C TRP A 88 -7.87 8.04 1.24
N CYS A 89 -7.20 8.62 2.24
CA CYS A 89 -6.65 7.86 3.37
C CYS A 89 -7.77 7.12 4.12
N SER A 90 -7.47 5.92 4.59
CA SER A 90 -8.40 5.05 5.34
C SER A 90 -9.69 4.65 4.62
N LEU A 91 -9.95 5.12 3.39
CA LEU A 91 -11.07 4.68 2.56
C LEU A 91 -10.63 3.61 1.54
N PRO A 92 -11.52 2.70 1.12
CA PRO A 92 -11.21 1.73 0.07
C PRO A 92 -11.11 2.39 -1.31
N TYR A 93 -10.53 1.69 -2.29
CA TYR A 93 -10.38 2.21 -3.65
C TYR A 93 -11.71 2.51 -4.34
N GLU A 94 -12.76 1.78 -4.03
CA GLU A 94 -14.11 1.99 -4.59
C GLU A 94 -14.75 3.33 -4.21
N ASP A 95 -14.25 3.96 -3.14
CA ASP A 95 -14.70 5.28 -2.67
C ASP A 95 -13.82 6.43 -3.23
N SER A 96 -13.00 6.16 -4.25
CA SER A 96 -12.20 7.18 -4.92
C SER A 96 -13.10 8.12 -5.72
N THR A 97 -12.83 9.42 -5.65
CA THR A 97 -13.64 10.47 -6.29
C THR A 97 -12.81 11.34 -7.24
N TRP A 98 -13.47 11.96 -8.22
CA TRP A 98 -12.86 12.92 -9.13
C TRP A 98 -12.92 14.32 -8.51
N GLU A 99 -11.74 14.89 -8.26
CA GLU A 99 -11.60 16.21 -7.64
C GLU A 99 -10.96 17.20 -8.62
N LEU A 100 -11.28 18.48 -8.44
CA LEU A 100 -10.63 19.56 -9.18
C LEU A 100 -9.14 19.65 -8.80
N LYS A 101 -8.31 20.03 -9.75
CA LYS A 101 -6.87 20.23 -9.51
C LYS A 101 -6.60 21.18 -8.34
N GLU A 102 -7.45 22.20 -8.16
CA GLU A 102 -7.30 23.22 -7.12
C GLU A 102 -7.54 22.68 -5.71
N ASP A 103 -8.33 21.58 -5.60
CA ASP A 103 -8.69 20.95 -4.33
C ASP A 103 -7.70 19.83 -3.93
N VAL A 104 -6.74 19.50 -4.80
CA VAL A 104 -5.80 18.39 -4.57
C VAL A 104 -4.41 18.91 -4.22
N ASP A 105 -3.77 18.29 -3.22
CA ASP A 105 -2.42 18.63 -2.80
C ASP A 105 -1.41 18.54 -3.96
N GLU A 106 -0.67 19.63 -4.18
CA GLU A 106 0.30 19.75 -5.26
C GLU A 106 1.47 18.76 -5.11
N GLY A 107 1.84 18.41 -3.89
CA GLY A 107 2.85 17.40 -3.60
C GLY A 107 2.43 16.01 -4.11
N LYS A 108 1.15 15.65 -3.92
CA LYS A 108 0.56 14.41 -4.42
C LYS A 108 0.44 14.39 -5.95
N ILE A 109 0.11 15.52 -6.55
CA ILE A 109 0.14 15.68 -8.00
C ILE A 109 1.56 15.45 -8.55
N GLY A 110 2.57 16.04 -7.90
CA GLY A 110 3.97 15.83 -8.26
C GLY A 110 4.41 14.37 -8.13
N GLU A 111 3.97 13.66 -7.08
CA GLU A 111 4.22 12.23 -6.90
C GLU A 111 3.59 11.39 -8.02
N PHE A 112 2.33 11.62 -8.33
CA PHE A 112 1.62 10.97 -9.43
C PHE A 112 2.33 11.18 -10.77
N LYS A 113 2.72 12.41 -11.08
CA LYS A 113 3.46 12.74 -12.33
C LYS A 113 4.80 12.03 -12.40
N ARG A 114 5.53 11.93 -11.28
CA ARG A 114 6.80 11.18 -11.21
C ARG A 114 6.60 9.69 -11.46
N ILE A 115 5.51 9.11 -10.93
CA ILE A 115 5.18 7.71 -11.17
C ILE A 115 4.80 7.49 -12.63
N GLN A 116 3.99 8.36 -13.22
CA GLN A 116 3.61 8.29 -14.64
C GLN A 116 4.79 8.46 -15.59
N ALA A 117 5.75 9.33 -15.25
CA ALA A 117 6.95 9.56 -16.05
C ALA A 117 7.93 8.38 -16.04
N ARG A 118 7.73 7.41 -15.14
CA ARG A 118 8.49 6.16 -15.15
C ARG A 118 8.04 5.32 -16.33
N HIS A 119 8.66 5.52 -17.49
CA HIS A 119 8.38 4.69 -18.65
C HIS A 119 8.81 3.24 -18.38
N PRO A 120 7.89 2.27 -18.57
CA PRO A 120 8.30 0.89 -18.57
C PRO A 120 9.29 0.69 -19.71
N GLU A 121 10.47 0.24 -19.40
CA GLU A 121 11.35 -0.21 -20.45
C GLU A 121 10.68 -1.38 -21.17
N LEU A 122 10.47 -1.24 -22.47
CA LEU A 122 9.86 -2.25 -23.34
C LEU A 122 10.65 -3.56 -23.34
N LYS A 123 11.93 -3.52 -22.93
CA LYS A 123 12.79 -4.68 -22.77
C LYS A 123 13.02 -4.96 -21.30
N ARG A 124 12.47 -6.07 -20.81
CA ARG A 124 12.85 -6.59 -19.49
C ARG A 124 14.33 -6.94 -19.53
N LEU A 125 15.11 -6.32 -18.67
CA LEU A 125 16.51 -6.69 -18.50
C LEU A 125 16.57 -8.15 -17.99
N PRO A 126 17.43 -8.98 -18.58
CA PRO A 126 17.64 -10.34 -18.09
C PRO A 126 18.31 -10.27 -16.71
N ARG A 127 18.01 -11.25 -15.86
CA ARG A 127 18.73 -11.40 -14.60
C ARG A 127 20.23 -11.53 -14.86
N PRO A 128 21.08 -10.79 -14.12
CA PRO A 128 22.52 -10.87 -14.26
C PRO A 128 23.07 -12.30 -14.13
N GLN A 129 24.26 -12.54 -14.66
CA GLN A 129 24.95 -13.82 -14.52
C GLN A 129 25.42 -14.02 -13.07
N ALA A 130 25.44 -15.26 -12.60
CA ALA A 130 25.86 -15.59 -11.23
C ALA A 130 27.26 -15.04 -10.87
N GLY A 131 28.19 -15.13 -11.79
CA GLY A 131 29.56 -14.62 -11.60
C GLY A 131 29.70 -13.11 -11.50
N SER A 132 28.65 -12.34 -11.80
CA SER A 132 28.67 -10.87 -11.69
C SER A 132 28.30 -10.37 -10.29
N TRP A 133 27.91 -11.26 -9.36
CA TRP A 133 27.59 -10.88 -7.99
C TRP A 133 28.82 -10.36 -7.24
N LYS A 134 28.64 -9.24 -6.58
CA LYS A 134 29.64 -8.65 -5.67
C LYS A 134 29.00 -8.44 -4.31
N LYS A 135 29.72 -8.81 -3.26
CA LYS A 135 29.31 -8.55 -1.89
C LYS A 135 29.28 -7.04 -1.63
N LEU A 136 28.22 -6.56 -0.97
CA LEU A 136 28.17 -5.21 -0.45
C LEU A 136 28.99 -5.14 0.83
N GLU A 137 30.05 -4.37 0.84
CA GLU A 137 30.92 -4.20 2.02
C GLU A 137 30.30 -3.27 3.06
N LEU A 138 29.52 -2.27 2.60
CA LEU A 138 28.82 -1.32 3.44
C LEU A 138 27.35 -1.21 2.98
N SER A 139 26.48 -0.85 3.93
CA SER A 139 25.09 -0.56 3.60
C SER A 139 25.02 0.62 2.64
N HIS A 140 24.20 0.49 1.60
CA HIS A 140 23.77 1.68 0.86
C HIS A 140 22.89 2.55 1.78
N GLU A 141 22.83 3.82 1.46
CA GLU A 141 21.88 4.73 2.05
C GLU A 141 20.53 4.59 1.32
N TYR A 142 19.50 4.20 2.08
CA TYR A 142 18.13 4.08 1.59
C TYR A 142 17.35 5.38 1.86
N LYS A 143 16.09 5.43 1.48
CA LYS A 143 15.21 6.56 1.73
C LYS A 143 15.24 6.99 3.21
N ASN A 144 15.12 8.29 3.47
CA ASN A 144 15.19 8.90 4.79
C ASN A 144 16.53 8.65 5.52
N HIS A 145 17.62 8.50 4.78
CA HIS A 145 18.96 8.23 5.33
C HIS A 145 19.05 6.91 6.12
N ASN A 146 18.13 5.98 5.89
CA ASN A 146 18.15 4.68 6.53
C ASN A 146 19.34 3.85 6.05
N GLN A 147 19.94 3.11 6.98
CA GLN A 147 21.04 2.17 6.69
C GLN A 147 20.79 0.85 7.40
N LEU A 148 21.25 -0.23 6.79
CA LEU A 148 21.19 -1.56 7.39
C LEU A 148 22.26 -1.69 8.49
N ARG A 149 21.91 -2.39 9.56
CA ARG A 149 22.88 -2.86 10.53
C ARG A 149 23.75 -3.95 9.90
N GLU A 150 24.93 -4.20 10.46
CA GLU A 150 25.89 -5.15 9.93
C GLU A 150 25.29 -6.53 9.66
N TYR A 151 24.59 -7.11 10.62
CA TYR A 151 23.94 -8.42 10.49
C TYR A 151 22.80 -8.41 9.44
N GLN A 152 22.09 -7.28 9.27
CA GLN A 152 21.07 -7.13 8.23
C GLN A 152 21.71 -7.07 6.84
N LEU A 153 22.85 -6.39 6.73
CA LEU A 153 23.63 -6.34 5.50
C LEU A 153 24.13 -7.74 5.10
N GLU A 154 24.56 -8.55 6.07
CA GLU A 154 24.92 -9.95 5.80
C GLU A 154 23.73 -10.75 5.26
N GLY A 155 22.55 -10.60 5.86
CA GLY A 155 21.33 -11.23 5.38
C GLY A 155 20.94 -10.80 3.97
N VAL A 156 21.04 -9.51 3.66
CA VAL A 156 20.77 -8.97 2.31
C VAL A 156 21.82 -9.52 1.32
N ASN A 157 23.10 -9.56 1.66
CA ASN A 157 24.13 -10.15 0.83
C ASN A 157 23.86 -11.63 0.55
N TRP A 158 23.42 -12.37 1.55
CA TRP A 158 23.06 -13.78 1.39
C TRP A 158 21.84 -13.94 0.45
N LEU A 159 20.81 -13.09 0.59
CA LEU A 159 19.65 -13.08 -0.30
C LEU A 159 20.05 -12.77 -1.74
N LEU A 160 20.91 -11.76 -1.95
CA LEU A 160 21.45 -11.39 -3.25
C LEU A 160 22.28 -12.51 -3.88
N PHE A 161 23.17 -13.14 -3.10
CA PHE A 161 23.94 -14.28 -3.57
C PHE A 161 23.04 -15.41 -4.08
N ASN A 162 22.01 -15.78 -3.31
CA ASN A 162 21.08 -16.80 -3.76
C ASN A 162 20.30 -16.38 -5.00
N TRP A 163 19.86 -15.11 -5.05
CA TRP A 163 19.16 -14.60 -6.20
C TRP A 163 20.01 -14.61 -7.47
N TYR A 164 21.27 -14.17 -7.43
CA TYR A 164 22.19 -14.23 -8.56
C TYR A 164 22.43 -15.67 -9.02
N ASN A 165 22.53 -16.60 -8.10
CA ASN A 165 22.71 -18.03 -8.38
C ASN A 165 21.41 -18.78 -8.73
N ARG A 166 20.27 -18.04 -8.89
CA ARG A 166 18.94 -18.62 -9.24
C ARG A 166 18.46 -19.66 -8.23
N ARG A 167 18.79 -19.47 -6.95
CA ARG A 167 18.40 -20.35 -5.85
C ARG A 167 17.27 -19.72 -5.05
N ASN A 168 16.29 -20.53 -4.67
CA ASN A 168 15.32 -20.15 -3.67
C ASN A 168 15.97 -20.26 -2.28
N CYS A 169 15.50 -19.43 -1.34
CA CYS A 169 16.05 -19.41 0.00
C CYS A 169 14.97 -19.07 1.03
N ILE A 170 15.26 -19.36 2.28
CA ILE A 170 14.40 -19.05 3.42
C ILE A 170 15.22 -18.21 4.41
N LEU A 171 14.79 -16.97 4.65
CA LEU A 171 15.39 -16.10 5.68
C LEU A 171 14.76 -16.45 7.03
N ALA A 172 15.47 -17.25 7.83
CA ALA A 172 14.99 -17.85 9.08
C ALA A 172 15.57 -17.19 10.34
N ASP A 173 15.90 -15.91 10.27
CA ASP A 173 16.39 -15.16 11.44
C ASP A 173 15.35 -15.13 12.58
N GLU A 174 15.78 -14.85 13.79
CA GLU A 174 14.89 -14.67 14.93
C GLU A 174 13.93 -13.51 14.75
N MET A 175 12.82 -13.54 15.51
CA MET A 175 11.84 -12.46 15.49
C MET A 175 12.48 -11.16 16.01
N GLY A 176 12.14 -10.03 15.37
CA GLY A 176 12.67 -8.72 15.77
C GLY A 176 13.96 -8.29 15.06
N LEU A 177 14.67 -9.19 14.37
CA LEU A 177 15.91 -8.85 13.64
C LEU A 177 15.68 -8.12 12.29
N GLY A 178 14.45 -7.73 11.99
CA GLY A 178 14.16 -6.91 10.81
C GLY A 178 14.14 -7.68 9.49
N LYS A 179 13.63 -8.93 9.48
CA LYS A 179 13.45 -9.70 8.23
C LYS A 179 12.68 -8.95 7.14
N THR A 180 11.67 -8.16 7.53
CA THR A 180 10.91 -7.31 6.62
C THR A 180 11.83 -6.29 5.96
N ILE A 181 12.63 -5.58 6.73
CA ILE A 181 13.59 -4.58 6.24
C ILE A 181 14.65 -5.23 5.34
N GLN A 182 15.20 -6.37 5.74
CA GLN A 182 16.16 -7.12 4.92
C GLN A 182 15.55 -7.54 3.57
N SER A 183 14.30 -7.97 3.57
CA SER A 183 13.59 -8.34 2.35
C SER A 183 13.32 -7.12 1.44
N ILE A 184 12.95 -6.00 2.02
CA ILE A 184 12.72 -4.74 1.28
C ILE A 184 14.02 -4.21 0.70
N ALA A 185 15.10 -4.18 1.49
CA ALA A 185 16.42 -3.77 1.03
C ALA A 185 16.94 -4.69 -0.09
N PHE A 186 16.76 -6.01 0.06
CA PHE A 186 17.06 -6.95 -1.03
C PHE A 186 16.32 -6.61 -2.32
N LEU A 187 15.03 -6.31 -2.26
CA LEU A 187 14.25 -5.93 -3.44
C LEU A 187 14.70 -4.59 -4.02
N GLN A 188 15.09 -3.63 -3.18
CA GLN A 188 15.69 -2.37 -3.63
C GLN A 188 17.02 -2.61 -4.36
N GLU A 189 17.87 -3.50 -3.87
CA GLU A 189 19.12 -3.85 -4.55
C GLU A 189 18.86 -4.54 -5.90
N VAL A 190 17.87 -5.44 -5.97
CA VAL A 190 17.44 -6.04 -7.24
C VAL A 190 16.93 -4.97 -8.22
N TYR A 191 16.19 -3.97 -7.70
CA TYR A 191 15.74 -2.83 -8.49
C TYR A 191 16.90 -1.98 -9.00
N ASN A 192 17.92 -1.74 -8.16
CA ASN A 192 19.10 -0.97 -8.52
C ASN A 192 19.94 -1.63 -9.63
N VAL A 193 19.93 -2.96 -9.70
CA VAL A 193 20.57 -3.73 -10.79
C VAL A 193 19.83 -3.56 -12.13
N GLY A 194 18.65 -2.95 -12.14
CA GLY A 194 17.86 -2.66 -13.34
C GLY A 194 16.63 -3.57 -13.52
N ILE A 195 16.38 -4.49 -12.60
CA ILE A 195 15.15 -5.30 -12.63
C ILE A 195 14.01 -4.48 -12.01
N ARG A 196 13.17 -3.93 -12.87
CA ARG A 196 12.11 -2.97 -12.49
C ARG A 196 10.82 -3.62 -11.98
N GLY A 197 10.77 -4.93 -11.87
CA GLY A 197 9.61 -5.66 -11.39
C GLY A 197 8.73 -6.21 -12.52
N PRO A 198 7.45 -6.48 -12.29
CA PRO A 198 6.79 -6.33 -10.98
C PRO A 198 7.33 -7.29 -9.92
N PHE A 199 7.22 -6.88 -8.67
CA PHE A 199 7.53 -7.74 -7.52
C PHE A 199 6.23 -8.03 -6.76
N LEU A 200 6.07 -9.25 -6.27
CA LEU A 200 4.91 -9.67 -5.50
C LEU A 200 5.36 -10.12 -4.10
N VAL A 201 4.80 -9.47 -3.09
CA VAL A 201 4.95 -9.87 -1.69
C VAL A 201 3.63 -10.41 -1.18
N ILE A 202 3.65 -11.66 -0.69
CA ILE A 202 2.47 -12.30 -0.10
C ILE A 202 2.71 -12.40 1.40
N ALA A 203 1.91 -11.66 2.18
CA ALA A 203 2.02 -11.55 3.62
C ALA A 203 0.68 -11.87 4.30
N PRO A 204 0.66 -12.24 5.58
CA PRO A 204 -0.56 -12.29 6.37
C PRO A 204 -1.24 -10.92 6.41
N LEU A 205 -2.57 -10.90 6.36
CA LEU A 205 -3.34 -9.64 6.33
C LEU A 205 -2.97 -8.71 7.49
N SER A 206 -2.78 -9.26 8.68
CA SER A 206 -2.38 -8.52 9.89
C SER A 206 -1.01 -7.83 9.80
N THR A 207 -0.18 -8.18 8.83
CA THR A 207 1.16 -7.61 8.67
C THR A 207 1.31 -6.72 7.43
N ILE A 208 0.30 -6.66 6.55
CA ILE A 208 0.36 -5.91 5.28
C ILE A 208 0.64 -4.43 5.54
N THR A 209 -0.06 -3.81 6.48
CA THR A 209 0.13 -2.40 6.83
C THR A 209 1.56 -2.11 7.31
N ASN A 210 2.17 -3.06 8.04
CA ASN A 210 3.56 -2.94 8.44
C ASN A 210 4.50 -3.00 7.23
N TRP A 211 4.26 -3.91 6.28
CA TRP A 211 5.03 -4.00 5.04
C TRP A 211 4.92 -2.71 4.22
N GLU A 212 3.72 -2.18 4.05
CA GLU A 212 3.47 -0.93 3.33
C GLU A 212 4.22 0.24 3.96
N ARG A 213 4.12 0.40 5.28
CA ARG A 213 4.85 1.43 6.01
C ARG A 213 6.36 1.30 5.83
N GLU A 214 6.92 0.10 5.95
CA GLU A 214 8.35 -0.12 5.78
C GLU A 214 8.79 0.13 4.33
N PHE A 215 8.01 -0.25 3.32
CA PHE A 215 8.31 0.10 1.92
C PHE A 215 8.39 1.61 1.71
N ASN A 216 7.42 2.35 2.23
CA ASN A 216 7.37 3.80 2.11
C ASN A 216 8.52 4.50 2.87
N THR A 217 8.99 3.88 3.95
CA THR A 217 10.08 4.40 4.78
C THR A 217 11.46 4.13 4.18
N TRP A 218 11.64 3.01 3.50
CA TRP A 218 12.96 2.55 3.04
C TRP A 218 13.20 2.73 1.54
N THR A 219 12.15 2.91 0.73
CA THR A 219 12.28 2.92 -0.73
C THR A 219 11.44 4.01 -1.39
N GLU A 220 11.83 4.36 -2.63
CA GLU A 220 11.00 5.16 -3.55
C GLU A 220 10.18 4.29 -4.50
N MET A 221 10.11 2.99 -4.26
CA MET A 221 9.33 2.08 -5.09
C MET A 221 7.83 2.29 -4.86
N ASN A 222 7.04 2.24 -5.92
CA ASN A 222 5.59 2.35 -5.84
C ASN A 222 5.01 1.04 -5.26
N SER A 223 4.64 1.04 -3.98
CA SER A 223 4.02 -0.09 -3.30
C SER A 223 2.51 0.02 -3.33
N ILE A 224 1.83 -1.07 -3.65
CA ILE A 224 0.37 -1.13 -3.80
C ILE A 224 -0.16 -2.31 -3.02
N VAL A 225 -1.10 -2.06 -2.13
CA VAL A 225 -1.77 -3.13 -1.38
C VAL A 225 -2.94 -3.68 -2.20
N TYR A 226 -2.77 -4.90 -2.73
CA TYR A 226 -3.83 -5.58 -3.46
C TYR A 226 -4.75 -6.35 -2.51
N HIS A 227 -5.70 -5.64 -1.93
CA HIS A 227 -6.67 -6.17 -0.97
C HIS A 227 -8.00 -5.41 -1.08
N GLY A 228 -9.06 -5.93 -0.44
CA GLY A 228 -10.37 -5.29 -0.37
C GLY A 228 -11.46 -6.05 -1.10
N SER A 229 -12.60 -5.40 -1.32
CA SER A 229 -13.75 -5.90 -2.07
C SER A 229 -13.39 -6.26 -3.52
N LEU A 230 -14.32 -6.86 -4.24
CA LEU A 230 -14.14 -7.11 -5.67
C LEU A 230 -13.99 -5.77 -6.43
N ALA A 231 -14.80 -4.77 -6.09
CA ALA A 231 -14.77 -3.45 -6.73
C ALA A 231 -13.43 -2.75 -6.49
N SER A 232 -12.94 -2.70 -5.24
CA SER A 232 -11.61 -2.17 -4.91
C SER A 232 -10.51 -2.86 -5.70
N ARG A 233 -10.51 -4.21 -5.75
CA ARG A 233 -9.48 -4.94 -6.52
C ARG A 233 -9.54 -4.69 -8.02
N GLN A 234 -10.73 -4.49 -8.59
CA GLN A 234 -10.90 -4.11 -9.99
C GLN A 234 -10.32 -2.71 -10.27
N MET A 235 -10.57 -1.75 -9.39
CA MET A 235 -9.98 -0.41 -9.49
C MET A 235 -8.45 -0.46 -9.39
N ILE A 236 -7.89 -1.21 -8.44
CA ILE A 236 -6.43 -1.40 -8.34
C ILE A 236 -5.89 -2.00 -9.64
N GLN A 237 -6.55 -3.00 -10.20
CA GLN A 237 -6.13 -3.57 -11.49
C GLN A 237 -6.15 -2.54 -12.60
N GLN A 238 -7.20 -1.74 -12.69
CA GLN A 238 -7.39 -0.76 -13.76
C GLN A 238 -6.38 0.39 -13.70
N TYR A 239 -6.13 0.94 -12.50
CA TYR A 239 -5.39 2.19 -12.35
C TYR A 239 -3.94 1.99 -11.87
N GLU A 240 -3.65 0.88 -11.20
CA GLU A 240 -2.35 0.65 -10.57
C GLU A 240 -1.53 -0.47 -11.23
N MET A 241 -2.20 -1.43 -11.89
CA MET A 241 -1.52 -2.58 -12.47
C MET A 241 -1.16 -2.41 -13.93
N TYR A 242 -1.90 -1.61 -14.68
CA TYR A 242 -1.71 -1.48 -16.11
C TYR A 242 -1.40 -0.03 -16.50
N CYS A 243 -0.41 0.15 -17.36
CA CYS A 243 -0.22 1.44 -18.01
C CYS A 243 -1.29 1.68 -19.07
N LYS A 244 -1.64 2.94 -19.27
CA LYS A 244 -2.54 3.38 -20.35
C LYS A 244 -2.00 3.03 -21.75
N ASP A 245 -0.68 2.87 -21.90
CA ASP A 245 -0.09 2.38 -23.14
C ASP A 245 -0.26 0.87 -23.22
N SER A 246 -1.14 0.43 -24.14
CA SER A 246 -1.60 -0.96 -24.31
C SER A 246 -0.49 -2.00 -24.58
N ARG A 247 0.75 -1.57 -24.74
CA ARG A 247 1.90 -2.44 -25.04
C ARG A 247 2.69 -2.88 -23.82
N VAL A 248 2.41 -2.33 -22.65
CA VAL A 248 3.19 -2.66 -21.44
C VAL A 248 2.27 -2.89 -20.24
N THR A 249 2.37 -4.09 -19.72
CA THR A 249 1.69 -4.53 -18.52
C THR A 249 2.65 -4.50 -17.34
N TRP A 250 2.20 -3.94 -16.21
CA TRP A 250 2.77 -4.04 -14.87
C TRP A 250 3.80 -2.99 -14.46
N PHE A 251 3.38 -2.14 -13.53
CA PHE A 251 4.24 -1.32 -12.70
C PHE A 251 3.90 -1.52 -11.23
N GLY A 252 4.91 -1.74 -10.41
CA GLY A 252 4.80 -1.62 -8.98
C GLY A 252 5.09 -2.88 -8.18
N PHE A 253 5.06 -2.68 -6.88
CA PHE A 253 5.10 -3.70 -5.86
C PHE A 253 3.68 -4.01 -5.43
N PHE A 254 3.31 -5.28 -5.43
CA PHE A 254 2.02 -5.73 -4.95
C PHE A 254 2.17 -6.43 -3.62
N LEU A 255 1.56 -5.85 -2.59
CA LEU A 255 1.37 -6.46 -1.30
C LEU A 255 -0.01 -7.12 -1.28
N THR A 256 -0.09 -8.42 -1.04
CA THR A 256 -1.37 -9.12 -0.97
C THR A 256 -1.37 -10.19 0.10
N SER A 257 -2.57 -10.59 0.52
CA SER A 257 -2.75 -11.75 1.39
C SER A 257 -3.05 -13.01 0.57
N LYS A 258 -2.76 -14.18 1.14
CA LYS A 258 -3.04 -15.48 0.52
C LYS A 258 -4.53 -15.65 0.19
N SER A 259 -5.42 -15.05 0.97
CA SER A 259 -6.88 -15.09 0.75
C SER A 259 -7.34 -14.28 -0.46
N SER A 260 -6.62 -13.21 -0.81
CA SER A 260 -6.96 -12.35 -1.95
C SER A 260 -6.40 -12.87 -3.27
N PHE A 261 -5.39 -13.74 -3.22
CA PHE A 261 -4.75 -14.31 -4.40
C PHE A 261 -5.41 -15.66 -4.76
N ARG A 262 -6.43 -15.62 -5.61
CA ARG A 262 -6.89 -16.81 -6.33
C ARG A 262 -6.33 -16.73 -7.76
N PRO A 263 -5.51 -17.69 -8.22
CA PRO A 263 -5.11 -17.75 -9.62
C PRO A 263 -6.38 -17.85 -10.48
N GLN A 264 -6.62 -16.86 -11.33
CA GLN A 264 -7.66 -16.97 -12.35
C GLN A 264 -7.17 -18.03 -13.35
N ASN A 265 -8.05 -18.98 -13.67
CA ASN A 265 -7.77 -19.99 -14.67
C ASN A 265 -7.31 -19.31 -15.98
N PRO A 266 -6.21 -19.72 -16.60
CA PRO A 266 -5.67 -19.06 -17.78
C PRO A 266 -6.55 -19.16 -19.04
N SER A 267 -7.70 -19.79 -18.96
CA SER A 267 -8.64 -19.98 -20.08
C SER A 267 -9.64 -18.84 -20.32
N LEU A 268 -9.63 -17.80 -19.48
CA LEU A 268 -10.43 -16.60 -19.72
C LEU A 268 -9.51 -15.44 -20.12
N GLN A 269 -9.27 -15.32 -21.43
CA GLN A 269 -8.77 -14.06 -21.98
C GLN A 269 -9.79 -12.96 -21.66
N PRO A 270 -9.37 -11.80 -21.15
CA PRO A 270 -10.26 -10.67 -20.99
C PRO A 270 -10.71 -10.23 -22.39
N GLN A 271 -11.98 -10.46 -22.70
CA GLN A 271 -12.62 -9.70 -23.74
C GLN A 271 -12.64 -8.26 -23.29
N ASN A 272 -11.89 -7.40 -23.96
CA ASN A 272 -11.92 -5.96 -23.77
C ASN A 272 -13.37 -5.49 -23.90
N PRO A 273 -14.02 -5.02 -22.84
CA PRO A 273 -15.16 -4.15 -23.02
C PRO A 273 -14.58 -2.78 -23.34
N CYS A 274 -14.75 -2.32 -24.57
CA CYS A 274 -14.69 -0.90 -24.89
C CYS A 274 -15.75 -0.20 -24.03
N TYR A 275 -15.37 0.22 -22.87
CA TYR A 275 -16.19 1.12 -22.05
C TYR A 275 -15.94 2.53 -22.53
N GLN A 276 -16.88 3.02 -23.36
CA GLN A 276 -17.02 4.46 -23.55
C GLN A 276 -17.51 5.03 -22.22
N PRO A 277 -16.87 6.07 -21.67
CA PRO A 277 -17.37 6.74 -20.48
C PRO A 277 -18.73 7.39 -20.82
N GLN A 278 -19.80 6.81 -20.30
CA GLN A 278 -21.08 7.51 -20.21
C GLN A 278 -20.90 8.58 -19.14
N ASN A 279 -20.89 9.82 -19.56
CA ASN A 279 -20.96 10.98 -18.67
C ASN A 279 -22.11 10.80 -17.68
N PRO A 280 -21.89 10.92 -16.36
CA PRO A 280 -22.99 11.06 -15.44
C PRO A 280 -23.68 12.39 -15.73
N CYS A 281 -24.93 12.32 -16.18
CA CYS A 281 -25.83 13.48 -16.21
C CYS A 281 -26.03 13.97 -14.78
N PHE A 282 -25.38 15.06 -14.42
CA PHE A 282 -25.85 15.93 -13.37
C PHE A 282 -27.10 16.65 -13.91
N GLN A 283 -28.27 16.33 -13.36
CA GLN A 283 -29.43 17.22 -13.42
C GLN A 283 -29.47 18.04 -12.13
N PRO A 284 -29.96 19.31 -12.22
CA PRO A 284 -29.86 20.32 -11.20
C PRO A 284 -30.65 20.02 -9.92
#